data_4ca93537b6c3b1b9cf30fbbc5c4b8069
#
_entry.id   4ca93537b6c3b1b9cf30fbbc5c4b8069
#
_cell.length_a   1.000
_cell.length_b   1.000
_cell.length_c   1.000
_cell.angle_alpha   90.00
_cell.angle_beta   90.00
_cell.angle_gamma   90.00
#
_symmetry.space_group_name_H-M   'P 1'
#
loop_
_entity.id
_entity.type
_entity.pdbx_description
1 polymer ?
#
loop_
_entity_poly.entity_id
_entity_poly.type
_entity_poly.pdbx_seq_one_letter_code
_entity_poly.pdbx_strand_id
1 'polypeptide(L)'
;TQGYSSAASDVYKRQVFNFEFAEANWFADEFRTAIADGLRAAEETHGSTTTWVMNNHDVPRSPSRFGLPQVKDAPYHQLAHDWLLRDGETYRENRELGTRRARAAALMELGLPGSAYVYQGEELGLFEVANIPWDRLEDPTPFNTRRNFTDKGRDGCRVPMPWKAADCGEPASWSPDFITGGTFGFGPEQGDSADAHLPQPAWFKDFAADVEADDNGSMLHLYRKLLQLRQTVLTATGDTSADLLDMGDTVVAYSRPATEGRRFLSVTNFGDEPIALPDDAVAIANSVPLTDDGKLDSDTSVWLLLG
;
A
#
# COMPACT_ATOMS: atom_id res chain seq x y z
N THR A 1 -4.96 -20.95 -29.41
CA THR A 1 -5.06 -21.49 -28.05
C THR A 1 -3.81 -22.27 -27.73
N GLN A 2 -2.81 -21.63 -27.13
CA GLN A 2 -1.65 -22.33 -26.57
C GLN A 2 -2.04 -22.90 -25.22
N GLY A 3 -2.10 -24.23 -25.12
CA GLY A 3 -2.20 -24.91 -23.85
C GLY A 3 -0.91 -24.74 -23.07
N TYR A 4 -0.94 -23.96 -22.02
CA TYR A 4 0.15 -23.94 -21.05
C TYR A 4 0.22 -25.31 -20.37
N SER A 5 1.43 -25.86 -20.21
CA SER A 5 1.60 -27.11 -19.50
C SER A 5 1.16 -26.95 -18.04
N SER A 6 0.60 -28.01 -17.42
CA SER A 6 0.18 -27.98 -16.02
C SER A 6 1.30 -27.55 -15.07
N ALA A 7 2.56 -27.94 -15.38
CA ALA A 7 3.74 -27.54 -14.60
C ALA A 7 4.03 -26.02 -14.68
N ALA A 8 3.83 -25.41 -15.85
CA ALA A 8 3.96 -23.95 -15.99
C ALA A 8 2.82 -23.23 -15.26
N SER A 9 1.61 -23.76 -15.29
CA SER A 9 0.47 -23.25 -14.52
C SER A 9 0.74 -23.29 -13.02
N ASP A 10 1.37 -24.35 -12.50
CA ASP A 10 1.69 -24.48 -11.08
C ASP A 10 2.81 -23.53 -10.62
N VAL A 11 3.80 -23.26 -11.48
CA VAL A 11 4.85 -22.27 -11.20
C VAL A 11 4.26 -20.85 -11.24
N TYR A 12 3.39 -20.54 -12.19
CA TYR A 12 2.71 -19.25 -12.25
C TYR A 12 1.78 -19.01 -11.04
N LYS A 13 1.06 -20.03 -10.59
CA LYS A 13 0.21 -19.93 -9.39
C LYS A 13 0.99 -19.66 -8.10
N ARG A 14 2.29 -19.98 -8.06
CA ARG A 14 3.17 -19.75 -6.90
C ARG A 14 3.71 -18.31 -6.81
N GLN A 15 3.54 -17.47 -7.84
CA GLN A 15 4.12 -16.12 -7.90
C GLN A 15 3.17 -15.07 -8.46
N VAL A 16 1.88 -15.36 -8.55
CA VAL A 16 0.89 -14.40 -9.04
C VAL A 16 0.52 -13.43 -7.94
N PHE A 17 0.57 -12.15 -8.23
CA PHE A 17 0.05 -11.10 -7.38
C PHE A 17 -1.43 -11.37 -7.05
N ASN A 18 -1.80 -11.19 -5.80
CA ASN A 18 -3.20 -11.15 -5.43
C ASN A 18 -3.78 -9.79 -5.84
N PHE A 19 -4.25 -9.70 -7.09
CA PHE A 19 -4.82 -8.47 -7.64
C PHE A 19 -6.12 -8.08 -6.93
N GLU A 20 -6.91 -9.02 -6.45
CA GLU A 20 -8.13 -8.73 -5.71
C GLU A 20 -7.82 -7.95 -4.43
N PHE A 21 -6.70 -8.28 -3.76
CA PHE A 21 -6.22 -7.53 -2.61
C PHE A 21 -5.71 -6.12 -2.98
N ALA A 22 -4.96 -6.00 -4.09
CA ALA A 22 -4.46 -4.72 -4.57
C ALA A 22 -5.57 -3.78 -5.07
N GLU A 23 -6.67 -4.36 -5.55
CA GLU A 23 -7.79 -3.64 -6.18
C GLU A 23 -8.94 -3.36 -5.22
N ALA A 24 -8.91 -3.91 -3.99
CA ALA A 24 -9.94 -3.71 -3.01
C ALA A 24 -10.12 -2.23 -2.64
N ASN A 25 -11.38 -1.77 -2.60
CA ASN A 25 -11.74 -0.51 -1.98
C ASN A 25 -11.67 -0.64 -0.46
N TRP A 26 -11.72 0.47 0.27
CA TRP A 26 -11.59 0.46 1.72
C TRP A 26 -12.89 -0.01 2.40
N PHE A 27 -13.22 -1.32 2.22
CA PHE A 27 -14.34 -2.00 2.84
C PHE A 27 -13.90 -3.35 3.41
N ALA A 28 -14.37 -3.68 4.62
CA ALA A 28 -13.98 -4.89 5.32
C ALA A 28 -14.32 -6.16 4.55
N ASP A 29 -15.47 -6.22 3.89
CA ASP A 29 -15.92 -7.39 3.13
C ASP A 29 -15.09 -7.63 1.88
N GLU A 30 -14.63 -6.58 1.18
CA GLU A 30 -13.74 -6.72 0.02
C GLU A 30 -12.39 -7.32 0.44
N PHE A 31 -11.75 -6.77 1.48
CA PHE A 31 -10.50 -7.33 2.00
C PHE A 31 -10.66 -8.73 2.59
N ARG A 32 -11.75 -8.99 3.31
CA ARG A 32 -12.04 -10.32 3.87
C ARG A 32 -12.18 -11.36 2.77
N THR A 33 -12.87 -11.02 1.69
CA THR A 33 -13.03 -11.89 0.51
C THR A 33 -11.69 -12.16 -0.16
N ALA A 34 -10.90 -11.11 -0.46
CA ALA A 34 -9.59 -11.25 -1.09
C ALA A 34 -8.62 -12.09 -0.24
N ILE A 35 -8.64 -11.94 1.09
CA ILE A 35 -7.83 -12.73 2.01
C ILE A 35 -8.30 -14.19 2.02
N ALA A 36 -9.61 -14.45 2.14
CA ALA A 36 -10.17 -15.80 2.15
C ALA A 36 -9.84 -16.56 0.88
N ASP A 37 -9.99 -15.92 -0.28
CA ASP A 37 -9.70 -16.50 -1.58
C ASP A 37 -8.20 -16.78 -1.77
N GLY A 38 -7.33 -15.87 -1.32
CA GLY A 38 -5.89 -16.05 -1.34
C GLY A 38 -5.42 -17.20 -0.44
N LEU A 39 -5.96 -17.33 0.77
CA LEU A 39 -5.64 -18.42 1.69
C LEU A 39 -6.13 -19.77 1.14
N ARG A 40 -7.35 -19.84 0.62
CA ARG A 40 -7.90 -21.03 -0.01
C ARG A 40 -7.08 -21.48 -1.22
N ALA A 41 -6.69 -20.55 -2.10
CA ALA A 41 -5.84 -20.86 -3.25
C ALA A 41 -4.47 -21.42 -2.83
N ALA A 42 -3.90 -20.93 -1.71
CA ALA A 42 -2.67 -21.45 -1.16
C ALA A 42 -2.82 -22.91 -0.64
N GLU A 43 -3.92 -23.22 0.04
CA GLU A 43 -4.23 -24.58 0.51
C GLU A 43 -4.38 -25.59 -0.63
N GLU A 44 -5.11 -25.21 -1.70
CA GLU A 44 -5.34 -26.05 -2.89
C GLU A 44 -4.05 -26.37 -3.64
N THR A 45 -3.02 -25.54 -3.53
CA THR A 45 -1.74 -25.70 -4.24
C THR A 45 -0.67 -26.47 -3.44
N HIS A 46 -1.04 -27.16 -2.37
CA HIS A 46 -0.21 -28.12 -1.63
C HIS A 46 1.17 -27.57 -1.20
N GLY A 47 1.18 -26.53 -0.37
CA GLY A 47 2.39 -25.92 0.20
C GLY A 47 2.93 -24.73 -0.59
N SER A 48 2.16 -24.20 -1.54
CA SER A 48 2.34 -22.86 -2.07
C SER A 48 1.79 -21.84 -1.07
N THR A 49 2.30 -20.62 -1.14
CA THR A 49 1.78 -19.49 -0.37
C THR A 49 1.32 -18.41 -1.33
N THR A 50 0.32 -17.63 -0.94
CA THR A 50 -0.09 -16.44 -1.68
C THR A 50 0.96 -15.36 -1.62
N THR A 51 0.97 -14.50 -2.62
CA THR A 51 1.76 -13.27 -2.68
C THR A 51 0.83 -12.08 -2.52
N TRP A 52 0.94 -11.39 -1.40
CA TRP A 52 0.15 -10.21 -1.07
C TRP A 52 0.79 -8.97 -1.67
N VAL A 53 -0.03 -8.09 -2.23
CA VAL A 53 0.41 -6.86 -2.90
C VAL A 53 -0.63 -5.78 -2.67
N MET A 54 -0.28 -4.71 -1.97
CA MET A 54 -1.15 -3.55 -1.80
C MET A 54 -0.96 -2.52 -2.91
N ASN A 55 0.27 -2.31 -3.32
CA ASN A 55 0.66 -1.36 -4.37
C ASN A 55 1.55 -2.03 -5.41
N ASN A 56 1.42 -1.59 -6.66
CA ASN A 56 2.29 -1.99 -7.75
C ASN A 56 2.37 -0.86 -8.79
N HIS A 57 3.01 -1.12 -9.92
CA HIS A 57 3.19 -0.14 -11.00
C HIS A 57 1.95 0.04 -11.90
N ASP A 58 0.83 -0.62 -11.59
CA ASP A 58 -0.39 -0.60 -12.39
C ASP A 58 -1.59 0.00 -11.65
N VAL A 59 -1.53 0.11 -10.32
CA VAL A 59 -2.61 0.68 -9.50
C VAL A 59 -2.19 2.00 -8.87
N PRO A 60 -3.10 2.97 -8.70
CA PRO A 60 -2.83 4.19 -7.96
C PRO A 60 -2.40 3.89 -6.53
N ARG A 61 -1.47 4.68 -6.01
CA ARG A 61 -0.89 4.47 -4.67
C ARG A 61 -1.97 4.45 -3.58
N SER A 62 -1.86 3.52 -2.65
CA SER A 62 -2.86 3.28 -1.60
C SER A 62 -3.18 4.52 -0.76
N PRO A 63 -2.23 5.42 -0.36
CA PRO A 63 -2.61 6.60 0.39
C PRO A 63 -3.56 7.52 -0.38
N SER A 64 -3.35 7.71 -1.69
CA SER A 64 -4.28 8.47 -2.52
C SER A 64 -5.59 7.73 -2.74
N ARG A 65 -5.53 6.47 -3.15
CA ARG A 65 -6.70 5.65 -3.42
C ARG A 65 -7.64 5.56 -2.23
N PHE A 66 -7.10 5.36 -1.02
CA PHE A 66 -7.89 5.31 0.22
C PHE A 66 -8.27 6.69 0.78
N GLY A 67 -7.62 7.75 0.32
CA GLY A 67 -7.96 9.14 0.63
C GLY A 67 -9.06 9.74 -0.25
N LEU A 68 -9.40 9.06 -1.37
CA LEU A 68 -10.54 9.39 -2.21
C LEU A 68 -11.85 8.88 -1.59
N PRO A 69 -13.02 9.38 -2.04
CA PRO A 69 -14.30 8.81 -1.64
C PRO A 69 -14.35 7.31 -1.94
N GLN A 70 -14.84 6.51 -1.01
CA GLN A 70 -15.01 5.07 -1.18
C GLN A 70 -16.44 4.77 -1.57
N VAL A 71 -16.64 4.02 -2.66
CA VAL A 71 -17.97 3.62 -3.15
C VAL A 71 -18.00 2.11 -3.22
N LYS A 72 -18.89 1.52 -2.44
CA LYS A 72 -19.05 0.07 -2.37
C LYS A 72 -19.45 -0.51 -3.74
N ASP A 73 -18.88 -1.65 -4.07
CA ASP A 73 -19.12 -2.38 -5.33
C ASP A 73 -18.76 -1.59 -6.61
N ALA A 74 -18.11 -0.43 -6.48
CA ALA A 74 -17.59 0.29 -7.64
C ALA A 74 -16.25 -0.33 -8.10
N PRO A 75 -15.97 -0.36 -9.43
CA PRO A 75 -14.63 -0.72 -9.88
C PRO A 75 -13.59 0.18 -9.20
N TYR A 76 -12.61 -0.41 -8.52
CA TYR A 76 -11.58 0.30 -7.72
C TYR A 76 -10.91 1.43 -8.49
N HIS A 77 -10.71 1.22 -9.77
CA HIS A 77 -10.01 2.16 -10.64
C HIS A 77 -10.91 3.30 -11.15
N GLN A 78 -12.23 3.21 -11.06
CA GLN A 78 -13.11 4.20 -11.71
C GLN A 78 -12.97 5.59 -11.08
N LEU A 79 -13.06 5.70 -9.76
CA LEU A 79 -12.92 7.00 -9.07
C LEU A 79 -11.50 7.54 -9.19
N ALA A 80 -10.50 6.68 -9.01
CA ALA A 80 -9.11 7.06 -9.17
C ALA A 80 -8.79 7.46 -10.61
N HIS A 81 -9.32 6.74 -11.60
CA HIS A 81 -9.17 7.07 -13.01
C HIS A 81 -9.82 8.43 -13.36
N ASP A 82 -11.06 8.68 -12.93
CA ASP A 82 -11.73 9.96 -13.13
C ASP A 82 -10.99 11.11 -12.43
N TRP A 83 -10.42 10.85 -11.27
CA TRP A 83 -9.59 11.77 -10.53
C TRP A 83 -8.27 12.10 -11.26
N LEU A 84 -7.57 11.07 -11.77
CA LEU A 84 -6.36 11.24 -12.57
C LEU A 84 -6.62 12.01 -13.87
N LEU A 85 -7.71 11.70 -14.58
CA LEU A 85 -8.12 12.42 -15.81
C LEU A 85 -8.33 13.91 -15.62
N ARG A 86 -8.61 14.36 -14.41
CA ARG A 86 -8.85 15.75 -14.01
C ARG A 86 -7.71 16.31 -13.18
N ASP A 87 -6.49 15.79 -13.34
CA ASP A 87 -5.29 16.30 -12.68
C ASP A 87 -5.39 16.34 -11.14
N GLY A 88 -6.22 15.45 -10.57
CA GLY A 88 -6.45 15.40 -9.12
C GLY A 88 -7.55 16.34 -8.61
N GLU A 89 -8.30 17.03 -9.49
CA GLU A 89 -9.24 18.08 -9.09
C GLU A 89 -10.69 17.61 -8.91
N THR A 90 -11.09 16.46 -9.49
CA THR A 90 -12.49 15.99 -9.45
C THR A 90 -13.00 15.70 -8.05
N TYR A 91 -12.14 15.09 -7.21
CA TYR A 91 -12.42 14.74 -5.83
C TYR A 91 -11.31 15.30 -4.95
N ARG A 92 -11.68 15.77 -3.77
CA ARG A 92 -10.67 16.20 -2.80
C ARG A 92 -10.05 14.96 -2.16
N GLU A 93 -8.77 14.74 -2.43
CA GLU A 93 -7.95 13.76 -1.72
C GLU A 93 -7.83 14.15 -0.25
N ASN A 94 -8.28 13.28 0.65
CA ASN A 94 -8.05 13.45 2.08
C ASN A 94 -6.76 12.71 2.46
N ARG A 95 -5.64 13.42 2.44
CA ARG A 95 -4.30 12.86 2.69
C ARG A 95 -4.13 12.32 4.10
N GLU A 96 -4.72 12.95 5.11
CA GLU A 96 -4.67 12.47 6.49
C GLU A 96 -5.38 11.10 6.62
N LEU A 97 -6.60 11.00 6.10
CA LEU A 97 -7.36 9.76 6.09
C LEU A 97 -6.68 8.69 5.24
N GLY A 98 -6.17 9.06 4.07
CA GLY A 98 -5.45 8.14 3.18
C GLY A 98 -4.19 7.57 3.81
N THR A 99 -3.40 8.39 4.49
CA THR A 99 -2.23 7.94 5.26
C THR A 99 -2.64 7.01 6.41
N ARG A 100 -3.69 7.35 7.16
CA ARG A 100 -4.23 6.52 8.26
C ARG A 100 -4.60 5.13 7.75
N ARG A 101 -5.35 5.04 6.65
CA ARG A 101 -5.76 3.80 6.01
C ARG A 101 -4.60 3.01 5.41
N ALA A 102 -3.66 3.68 4.76
CA ALA A 102 -2.46 3.04 4.22
C ALA A 102 -1.59 2.41 5.32
N ARG A 103 -1.45 3.08 6.47
CA ARG A 103 -0.78 2.52 7.65
C ARG A 103 -1.51 1.27 8.18
N ALA A 104 -2.85 1.31 8.23
CA ALA A 104 -3.66 0.16 8.64
C ALA A 104 -3.55 -1.01 7.64
N ALA A 105 -3.56 -0.71 6.34
CA ALA A 105 -3.37 -1.67 5.26
C ALA A 105 -1.99 -2.37 5.34
N ALA A 106 -0.92 -1.64 5.65
CA ALA A 106 0.42 -2.21 5.83
C ALA A 106 0.47 -3.26 6.96
N LEU A 107 -0.20 -2.99 8.10
CA LEU A 107 -0.32 -4.00 9.16
C LEU A 107 -1.12 -5.21 8.68
N MET A 108 -2.27 -4.97 8.03
CA MET A 108 -3.11 -6.05 7.53
C MET A 108 -2.35 -6.94 6.53
N GLU A 109 -1.65 -6.37 5.56
CA GLU A 109 -0.89 -7.10 4.55
C GLU A 109 0.29 -7.86 5.15
N LEU A 110 1.16 -7.15 5.88
CA LEU A 110 2.41 -7.72 6.38
C LEU A 110 2.21 -8.76 7.49
N GLY A 111 1.06 -8.82 8.12
CA GLY A 111 0.69 -9.88 9.07
C GLY A 111 0.29 -11.20 8.40
N LEU A 112 -0.13 -11.20 7.13
CA LEU A 112 -0.59 -12.38 6.40
C LEU A 112 0.57 -13.38 6.11
N PRO A 113 0.27 -14.69 6.01
CA PRO A 113 1.28 -15.70 5.66
C PRO A 113 1.66 -15.60 4.17
N GLY A 114 2.85 -16.12 3.83
CA GLY A 114 3.34 -16.12 2.45
C GLY A 114 4.25 -14.94 2.14
N SER A 115 4.32 -14.54 0.88
CA SER A 115 5.14 -13.42 0.44
C SER A 115 4.34 -12.12 0.48
N ALA A 116 4.99 -11.01 0.80
CA ALA A 116 4.44 -9.68 0.66
C ALA A 116 5.39 -8.85 -0.22
N TYR A 117 4.84 -8.14 -1.18
CA TYR A 117 5.59 -7.22 -2.03
C TYR A 117 5.37 -5.80 -1.55
N VAL A 118 6.44 -5.08 -1.29
CA VAL A 118 6.42 -3.66 -0.98
C VAL A 118 6.82 -2.91 -2.24
N TYR A 119 5.91 -2.15 -2.81
CA TYR A 119 6.20 -1.33 -3.98
C TYR A 119 6.99 -0.08 -3.58
N GLN A 120 7.98 0.30 -4.40
CA GLN A 120 8.84 1.48 -4.13
C GLN A 120 8.02 2.73 -3.78
N GLY A 121 8.35 3.36 -2.65
CA GLY A 121 7.66 4.54 -2.13
C GLY A 121 6.40 4.22 -1.30
N GLU A 122 5.98 2.97 -1.23
CA GLU A 122 4.92 2.52 -0.32
C GLU A 122 5.39 2.66 1.13
N GLU A 123 6.64 2.28 1.40
CA GLU A 123 7.32 2.43 2.68
C GLU A 123 7.51 3.89 3.12
N LEU A 124 7.38 4.84 2.19
CA LEU A 124 7.38 6.28 2.46
C LEU A 124 5.96 6.87 2.53
N GLY A 125 4.92 6.07 2.35
CA GLY A 125 3.55 6.58 2.29
C GLY A 125 3.31 7.57 1.15
N LEU A 126 4.05 7.45 0.03
CA LEU A 126 3.92 8.36 -1.11
C LEU A 126 2.52 8.34 -1.69
N PHE A 127 2.02 9.53 -1.96
CA PHE A 127 0.78 9.74 -2.70
C PHE A 127 0.99 9.61 -4.22
N GLU A 128 -0.10 9.43 -4.94
CA GLU A 128 -0.14 9.45 -6.40
C GLU A 128 0.16 10.86 -6.92
N VAL A 129 0.92 10.95 -8.01
CA VAL A 129 1.16 12.22 -8.70
C VAL A 129 0.14 12.39 -9.81
N ALA A 130 -1.04 12.91 -9.47
CA ALA A 130 -2.17 12.98 -10.40
C ALA A 130 -2.03 14.06 -11.47
N ASN A 131 -1.30 15.15 -11.19
CA ASN A 131 -1.24 16.36 -12.01
C ASN A 131 -0.06 16.43 -12.98
N ILE A 132 0.56 15.27 -13.34
CA ILE A 132 1.60 15.25 -14.37
C ILE A 132 0.99 15.78 -15.68
N PRO A 133 1.62 16.80 -16.33
CA PRO A 133 1.12 17.32 -17.61
C PRO A 133 1.12 16.25 -18.71
N TRP A 134 0.11 16.27 -19.57
CA TRP A 134 -0.08 15.27 -20.63
C TRP A 134 1.09 15.13 -21.60
N ASP A 135 1.83 16.19 -21.83
CA ASP A 135 3.01 16.20 -22.71
C ASP A 135 4.27 15.64 -22.03
N ARG A 136 4.18 15.32 -20.74
CA ARG A 136 5.27 14.74 -19.93
C ARG A 136 5.00 13.32 -19.46
N LEU A 137 3.91 12.72 -19.91
CA LEU A 137 3.59 11.32 -19.65
C LEU A 137 4.41 10.40 -20.56
N GLU A 138 4.88 9.27 -20.03
CA GLU A 138 5.68 8.26 -20.73
C GLU A 138 4.95 6.93 -20.92
N ASP A 139 3.89 6.65 -20.13
CA ASP A 139 3.09 5.44 -20.27
C ASP A 139 2.48 5.37 -21.69
N PRO A 140 2.53 4.21 -22.38
CA PRO A 140 1.91 4.04 -23.70
C PRO A 140 0.41 4.33 -23.72
N THR A 141 -0.30 4.16 -22.62
CA THR A 141 -1.76 4.35 -22.52
C THR A 141 -2.21 5.76 -22.92
N PRO A 142 -1.64 6.86 -22.36
CA PRO A 142 -1.97 8.22 -22.79
C PRO A 142 -1.70 8.48 -24.27
N PHE A 143 -0.65 7.86 -24.85
CA PHE A 143 -0.36 8.01 -26.28
C PHE A 143 -1.44 7.40 -27.16
N ASN A 144 -1.97 6.24 -26.77
CA ASN A 144 -3.05 5.56 -27.48
C ASN A 144 -4.39 6.30 -27.34
N THR A 145 -4.62 6.98 -26.23
CA THR A 145 -5.85 7.71 -25.90
C THR A 145 -5.74 9.23 -26.11
N ARG A 146 -4.55 9.74 -26.45
CA ARG A 146 -4.22 11.18 -26.53
C ARG A 146 -5.22 12.03 -27.31
N ARG A 147 -5.81 11.48 -28.37
CA ARG A 147 -6.83 12.21 -29.16
C ARG A 147 -8.14 12.43 -28.41
N ASN A 148 -8.46 11.53 -27.47
CA ASN A 148 -9.72 11.51 -26.75
C ASN A 148 -9.54 11.90 -25.27
N PHE A 149 -8.30 11.91 -24.74
CA PHE A 149 -7.99 12.17 -23.32
C PHE A 149 -8.85 11.31 -22.37
N THR A 150 -8.94 10.03 -22.67
CA THR A 150 -9.82 9.09 -21.94
C THR A 150 -9.10 8.29 -20.88
N ASP A 151 -7.76 8.29 -20.86
CA ASP A 151 -6.97 7.57 -19.88
C ASP A 151 -5.61 8.24 -19.72
N LYS A 152 -5.25 8.58 -18.49
CA LYS A 152 -3.98 9.26 -18.16
C LYS A 152 -2.83 8.29 -17.91
N GLY A 153 -3.10 6.99 -17.91
CA GLY A 153 -2.10 5.95 -17.68
C GLY A 153 -1.69 5.84 -16.20
N ARG A 154 -0.49 5.33 -15.99
CA ARG A 154 0.01 4.86 -14.68
C ARG A 154 1.25 5.61 -14.19
N ASP A 155 1.65 6.69 -14.85
CA ASP A 155 2.90 7.38 -14.55
C ASP A 155 2.94 8.00 -13.15
N GLY A 156 1.77 8.37 -12.60
CA GLY A 156 1.68 8.97 -11.28
C GLY A 156 2.22 8.08 -10.15
N CYS A 157 2.07 6.76 -10.25
CA CYS A 157 2.67 5.82 -9.28
C CYS A 157 4.12 5.42 -9.65
N ARG A 158 4.64 5.83 -10.81
CA ARG A 158 5.97 5.48 -11.32
C ARG A 158 7.00 6.59 -11.21
N VAL A 159 6.61 7.77 -10.72
CA VAL A 159 7.54 8.89 -10.47
C VAL A 159 8.67 8.40 -9.57
N PRO A 160 9.95 8.66 -9.93
CA PRO A 160 11.09 8.26 -9.12
C PRO A 160 10.98 8.73 -7.67
N MET A 161 11.17 7.81 -6.71
CA MET A 161 10.99 8.10 -5.31
C MET A 161 12.07 9.05 -4.77
N PRO A 162 11.74 9.90 -3.79
CA PRO A 162 12.69 10.83 -3.18
C PRO A 162 13.56 10.13 -2.14
N TRP A 163 14.87 10.33 -2.22
CA TRP A 163 15.87 9.81 -1.28
C TRP A 163 16.41 10.88 -0.34
N LYS A 164 16.66 12.10 -0.85
CA LYS A 164 17.31 13.20 -0.14
C LYS A 164 16.53 14.50 -0.36
N ALA A 165 15.96 15.05 0.71
CA ALA A 165 15.20 16.30 0.64
C ALA A 165 16.04 17.50 0.18
N ALA A 166 17.34 17.50 0.49
CA ALA A 166 18.25 18.59 0.10
C ALA A 166 18.51 18.67 -1.40
N ASP A 167 18.30 17.58 -2.15
CA ASP A 167 18.51 17.50 -3.59
C ASP A 167 17.22 17.79 -4.39
N CYS A 168 16.35 18.66 -3.87
CA CYS A 168 15.04 18.96 -4.44
C CYS A 168 15.08 19.82 -5.71
N GLY A 169 16.20 20.50 -6.03
CA GLY A 169 16.22 21.44 -7.16
C GLY A 169 15.36 22.68 -6.95
N GLU A 170 15.00 23.34 -8.05
CA GLU A 170 14.22 24.58 -8.07
C GLU A 170 12.82 24.34 -8.64
N PRO A 171 11.82 25.20 -8.35
CA PRO A 171 10.52 25.10 -8.99
C PRO A 171 10.62 25.14 -10.52
N ALA A 172 9.93 24.23 -11.20
CA ALA A 172 9.94 24.15 -12.64
C ALA A 172 9.25 25.38 -13.26
N SER A 173 9.83 25.94 -14.34
CA SER A 173 9.28 27.12 -15.01
C SER A 173 7.91 26.92 -15.65
N TRP A 174 7.54 25.66 -15.93
CA TRP A 174 6.27 25.27 -16.54
C TRP A 174 5.18 24.93 -15.52
N SER A 175 5.54 24.62 -14.29
CA SER A 175 4.60 24.45 -13.16
C SER A 175 5.36 24.52 -11.82
N PRO A 176 4.97 25.38 -10.90
CA PRO A 176 5.60 25.47 -9.58
C PRO A 176 5.34 24.24 -8.67
N ASP A 177 4.41 23.37 -9.06
CA ASP A 177 4.12 22.13 -8.32
C ASP A 177 5.23 21.09 -8.48
N PHE A 178 6.08 21.24 -9.51
CA PHE A 178 7.15 20.32 -9.84
C PHE A 178 8.52 20.99 -9.70
N ILE A 179 9.56 20.15 -9.64
CA ILE A 179 10.95 20.62 -9.55
C ILE A 179 11.72 20.40 -10.87
N THR A 180 12.82 21.14 -11.02
CA THR A 180 13.82 20.98 -12.09
C THR A 180 15.21 21.20 -11.50
N GLY A 181 16.24 20.64 -12.14
CA GLY A 181 17.62 20.79 -11.70
C GLY A 181 17.97 20.03 -10.41
N GLY A 182 17.14 19.09 -10.02
CA GLY A 182 17.32 18.16 -8.91
C GLY A 182 16.48 16.92 -9.10
N THR A 183 16.80 15.85 -8.37
CA THR A 183 16.12 14.54 -8.48
C THR A 183 15.81 13.91 -7.13
N PHE A 184 15.87 14.68 -6.05
CA PHE A 184 15.79 14.15 -4.68
C PHE A 184 16.78 12.99 -4.43
N GLY A 185 17.97 13.04 -5.04
CA GLY A 185 18.99 12.00 -4.90
C GLY A 185 18.74 10.72 -5.69
N PHE A 186 17.78 10.71 -6.63
CA PHE A 186 17.52 9.56 -7.50
C PHE A 186 18.63 9.36 -8.56
N GLY A 187 19.28 10.43 -8.99
CA GLY A 187 20.36 10.41 -9.98
C GLY A 187 21.74 10.22 -9.36
N PRO A 188 22.80 10.23 -10.20
CA PRO A 188 24.18 10.15 -9.74
C PRO A 188 24.55 11.36 -8.86
N GLU A 189 25.36 11.14 -7.82
CA GLU A 189 25.80 12.19 -6.88
C GLU A 189 26.70 13.27 -7.52
N GLN A 190 27.25 13.00 -8.69
CA GLN A 190 28.11 13.93 -9.43
C GLN A 190 27.75 13.87 -10.93
N GLY A 191 27.42 15.00 -11.48
CA GLY A 191 27.12 15.16 -12.90
C GLY A 191 26.08 16.22 -13.17
N ASP A 192 25.83 16.50 -14.43
CA ASP A 192 24.78 17.41 -14.85
C ASP A 192 23.46 16.97 -14.19
N SER A 193 22.81 17.91 -13.53
CA SER A 193 21.49 17.71 -12.91
C SER A 193 20.44 17.54 -14.01
N ALA A 194 20.38 16.33 -14.55
CA ALA A 194 19.26 15.96 -15.40
C ALA A 194 18.02 15.80 -14.53
N ASP A 195 16.89 16.31 -15.00
CA ASP A 195 15.62 16.07 -14.38
C ASP A 195 15.31 14.56 -14.40
N ALA A 196 14.50 14.09 -13.45
CA ALA A 196 13.99 12.73 -13.48
C ALA A 196 13.14 12.51 -14.76
N HIS A 197 13.12 11.27 -15.28
CA HIS A 197 12.35 10.93 -16.49
C HIS A 197 10.85 11.25 -16.35
N LEU A 198 10.26 11.07 -15.19
CA LEU A 198 8.95 11.61 -14.84
C LEU A 198 9.14 12.76 -13.85
N PRO A 199 8.37 13.86 -14.00
CA PRO A 199 8.54 15.03 -13.16
C PRO A 199 8.20 14.72 -11.70
N GLN A 200 9.12 15.09 -10.80
CA GLN A 200 8.93 14.93 -9.37
C GLN A 200 8.23 16.17 -8.79
N PRO A 201 7.18 16.00 -8.00
CA PRO A 201 6.50 17.12 -7.37
C PRO A 201 7.31 17.71 -6.21
N ALA A 202 7.18 19.01 -5.97
CA ALA A 202 7.91 19.71 -4.91
C ALA A 202 7.62 19.16 -3.50
N TRP A 203 6.40 18.62 -3.27
CA TRP A 203 6.02 18.04 -1.99
C TRP A 203 6.72 16.70 -1.67
N PHE A 204 7.41 16.07 -2.64
CA PHE A 204 8.22 14.87 -2.39
C PHE A 204 9.29 15.08 -1.34
N LYS A 205 9.74 16.32 -1.16
CA LYS A 205 10.72 16.66 -0.14
C LYS A 205 10.29 16.28 1.29
N ASP A 206 8.98 16.33 1.57
CA ASP A 206 8.44 16.02 2.89
C ASP A 206 8.34 14.50 3.14
N PHE A 207 8.47 13.71 2.07
CA PHE A 207 8.43 12.23 2.05
C PHE A 207 9.78 11.62 1.67
N ALA A 208 10.85 12.41 1.61
CA ALA A 208 12.16 11.89 1.26
C ALA A 208 12.65 10.88 2.31
N ALA A 209 13.35 9.83 1.86
CA ALA A 209 13.77 8.74 2.73
C ALA A 209 14.65 9.20 3.90
N ASP A 210 15.46 10.26 3.73
CA ASP A 210 16.25 10.87 4.80
C ASP A 210 15.36 11.58 5.84
N VAL A 211 14.32 12.30 5.42
CA VAL A 211 13.34 12.95 6.31
C VAL A 211 12.55 11.90 7.09
N GLU A 212 12.01 10.89 6.39
CA GLU A 212 11.29 9.80 7.02
C GLU A 212 12.16 8.99 8.01
N ALA A 213 13.47 8.88 7.74
CA ALA A 213 14.39 8.17 8.61
C ALA A 213 14.63 8.91 9.95
N ASP A 214 14.47 10.23 9.99
CA ASP A 214 14.63 11.05 11.18
C ASP A 214 13.34 11.20 12.00
N ASP A 215 12.18 10.79 11.44
CA ASP A 215 10.88 10.81 12.14
C ASP A 215 10.45 9.40 12.58
N ASN A 216 10.48 9.14 13.89
CA ASN A 216 10.05 7.89 14.49
C ASN A 216 8.55 7.56 14.26
N GLY A 217 7.73 8.55 13.93
CA GLY A 217 6.31 8.40 13.60
C GLY A 217 6.05 8.09 12.12
N SER A 218 7.07 8.13 11.28
CA SER A 218 6.99 8.00 9.84
C SER A 218 6.46 6.66 9.34
N MET A 219 6.08 6.60 8.06
CA MET A 219 5.71 5.36 7.40
C MET A 219 6.93 4.42 7.29
N LEU A 220 8.11 4.95 7.01
CA LEU A 220 9.35 4.18 6.91
C LEU A 220 9.68 3.46 8.23
N HIS A 221 9.55 4.12 9.37
CA HIS A 221 9.75 3.49 10.67
C HIS A 221 8.69 2.43 10.98
N LEU A 222 7.44 2.66 10.57
CA LEU A 222 6.40 1.65 10.68
C LEU A 222 6.76 0.40 9.87
N TYR A 223 7.11 0.52 8.59
CA TYR A 223 7.50 -0.61 7.75
C TYR A 223 8.71 -1.37 8.31
N ARG A 224 9.75 -0.66 8.75
CA ARG A 224 10.92 -1.28 9.41
C ARG A 224 10.51 -2.12 10.62
N LYS A 225 9.67 -1.57 11.49
CA LYS A 225 9.15 -2.27 12.67
C LYS A 225 8.33 -3.51 12.29
N LEU A 226 7.40 -3.37 11.32
CA LEU A 226 6.54 -4.46 10.89
C LEU A 226 7.34 -5.59 10.24
N LEU A 227 8.29 -5.28 9.37
CA LEU A 227 9.16 -6.28 8.72
C LEU A 227 10.04 -7.01 9.74
N GLN A 228 10.57 -6.31 10.73
CA GLN A 228 11.32 -6.94 11.83
C GLN A 228 10.45 -7.88 12.64
N LEU A 229 9.25 -7.43 13.06
CA LEU A 229 8.31 -8.28 13.81
C LEU A 229 7.83 -9.47 12.96
N ARG A 230 7.52 -9.25 11.68
CA ARG A 230 7.17 -10.31 10.74
C ARG A 230 8.25 -11.39 10.72
N GLN A 231 9.52 -11.01 10.62
CA GLN A 231 10.63 -11.96 10.58
C GLN A 231 10.80 -12.70 11.92
N THR A 232 10.76 -12.00 13.03
CA THR A 232 11.11 -12.56 14.36
C THR A 232 9.95 -13.26 15.05
N VAL A 233 8.71 -12.84 14.79
CA VAL A 233 7.53 -13.37 15.48
C VAL A 233 6.73 -14.33 14.61
N LEU A 234 6.60 -14.08 13.32
CA LEU A 234 5.73 -14.85 12.43
C LEU A 234 6.48 -15.83 11.54
N THR A 235 7.42 -15.34 10.73
CA THR A 235 8.14 -16.19 9.76
C THR A 235 9.03 -17.21 10.43
N ALA A 236 9.56 -16.89 11.60
CA ALA A 236 10.40 -17.80 12.39
C ALA A 236 9.71 -19.11 12.82
N THR A 237 8.37 -19.16 12.81
CA THR A 237 7.61 -20.39 13.09
C THR A 237 7.70 -21.41 11.97
N GLY A 238 7.94 -20.98 10.72
CA GLY A 238 7.82 -21.81 9.52
C GLY A 238 6.38 -22.18 9.15
N ASP A 239 5.39 -21.72 9.93
CA ASP A 239 3.97 -22.00 9.71
C ASP A 239 3.35 -20.93 8.79
N THR A 240 2.62 -21.37 7.78
CA THR A 240 1.95 -20.52 6.78
C THR A 240 0.43 -20.55 6.90
N SER A 241 -0.12 -21.14 7.97
CA SER A 241 -1.56 -21.14 8.22
C SER A 241 -2.03 -19.79 8.76
N ALA A 242 -3.27 -19.44 8.45
CA ALA A 242 -3.99 -18.34 9.06
C ALA A 242 -5.49 -18.63 9.06
N ASP A 243 -6.15 -18.26 10.15
CA ASP A 243 -7.58 -18.41 10.33
C ASP A 243 -8.24 -17.03 10.34
N LEU A 244 -9.18 -16.79 9.41
CA LEU A 244 -10.05 -15.60 9.50
C LEU A 244 -10.97 -15.72 10.72
N LEU A 245 -11.15 -14.62 11.42
CA LEU A 245 -11.97 -14.54 12.63
C LEU A 245 -13.17 -13.62 12.38
N ASP A 246 -14.32 -14.00 12.91
CA ASP A 246 -15.51 -13.15 12.92
C ASP A 246 -15.46 -12.21 14.14
N MET A 247 -15.21 -10.93 13.89
CA MET A 247 -15.25 -9.86 14.89
C MET A 247 -16.23 -8.74 14.49
N GLY A 248 -17.19 -9.05 13.61
CA GLY A 248 -18.21 -8.13 13.10
C GLY A 248 -17.98 -7.70 11.64
N ASP A 249 -19.03 -7.12 11.05
CA ASP A 249 -19.07 -6.84 9.60
C ASP A 249 -18.04 -5.81 9.15
N THR A 250 -17.67 -4.89 10.02
CA THR A 250 -16.72 -3.80 9.73
C THR A 250 -15.28 -4.10 10.17
N VAL A 251 -14.99 -5.35 10.59
CA VAL A 251 -13.68 -5.74 11.09
C VAL A 251 -13.08 -6.83 10.21
N VAL A 252 -11.83 -6.67 9.81
CA VAL A 252 -11.02 -7.74 9.25
C VAL A 252 -10.06 -8.22 10.33
N ALA A 253 -10.24 -9.47 10.76
CA ALA A 253 -9.37 -10.08 11.75
C ALA A 253 -8.94 -11.47 11.31
N TYR A 254 -7.67 -11.80 11.57
CA TYR A 254 -7.15 -13.13 11.36
C TYR A 254 -6.08 -13.46 12.40
N SER A 255 -5.98 -14.75 12.72
CA SER A 255 -4.97 -15.25 13.63
C SER A 255 -4.06 -16.27 12.96
N ARG A 256 -2.83 -16.39 13.46
CA ARG A 256 -1.87 -17.38 13.03
C ARG A 256 -0.91 -17.76 14.16
N PRO A 257 -0.18 -18.91 14.05
CA PRO A 257 0.86 -19.25 14.98
C PRO A 257 1.96 -18.19 15.06
N ALA A 258 2.45 -17.94 16.27
CA ALA A 258 3.58 -17.08 16.55
C ALA A 258 4.68 -17.86 17.29
N THR A 259 5.86 -17.26 17.41
CA THR A 259 6.97 -17.84 18.18
C THR A 259 6.59 -18.05 19.65
N GLU A 260 7.30 -18.95 20.33
CA GLU A 260 7.09 -19.31 21.74
C GLU A 260 5.71 -19.92 22.05
N GLY A 261 5.06 -20.54 21.04
CA GLY A 261 3.75 -21.17 21.19
C GLY A 261 2.60 -20.21 21.35
N ARG A 262 2.82 -18.91 21.16
CA ARG A 262 1.78 -17.87 21.22
C ARG A 262 0.96 -17.83 19.93
N ARG A 263 -0.18 -17.14 19.99
CA ARG A 263 -0.98 -16.79 18.81
C ARG A 263 -0.83 -15.32 18.48
N PHE A 264 -0.63 -15.06 17.20
CA PHE A 264 -0.69 -13.73 16.63
C PHE A 264 -2.13 -13.44 16.18
N LEU A 265 -2.56 -12.21 16.40
CA LEU A 265 -3.85 -11.69 15.94
C LEU A 265 -3.63 -10.34 15.28
N SER A 266 -4.06 -10.20 14.04
CA SER A 266 -4.18 -8.92 13.33
C SER A 266 -5.64 -8.50 13.33
N VAL A 267 -5.91 -7.26 13.71
CA VAL A 267 -7.27 -6.69 13.72
C VAL A 267 -7.23 -5.35 13.00
N THR A 268 -8.09 -5.17 12.01
CA THR A 268 -8.28 -3.90 11.27
C THR A 268 -9.74 -3.48 11.41
N ASN A 269 -9.96 -2.27 11.91
CA ASN A 269 -11.28 -1.67 12.06
C ASN A 269 -11.58 -0.74 10.88
N PHE A 270 -12.54 -1.10 10.05
CA PHE A 270 -13.06 -0.31 8.93
C PHE A 270 -14.32 0.49 9.31
N GLY A 271 -14.84 0.28 10.52
CA GLY A 271 -16.04 0.96 11.03
C GLY A 271 -15.74 2.37 11.53
N ASP A 272 -16.79 3.12 11.74
CA ASP A 272 -16.70 4.53 12.22
C ASP A 272 -16.53 4.63 13.74
N GLU A 273 -16.75 3.54 14.49
CA GLU A 273 -16.69 3.51 15.95
C GLU A 273 -15.50 2.69 16.45
N PRO A 274 -14.86 3.10 17.57
CA PRO A 274 -13.78 2.34 18.17
C PRO A 274 -14.26 0.97 18.70
N ILE A 275 -13.48 -0.07 18.47
CA ILE A 275 -13.78 -1.44 18.91
C ILE A 275 -12.90 -1.90 20.07
N ALA A 276 -13.46 -2.74 20.95
CA ALA A 276 -12.70 -3.36 22.02
C ALA A 276 -11.78 -4.46 21.49
N LEU A 277 -10.62 -4.58 22.11
CA LEU A 277 -9.64 -5.65 21.84
C LEU A 277 -9.76 -6.73 22.93
N PRO A 278 -9.27 -7.99 22.67
CA PRO A 278 -9.24 -9.03 23.70
C PRO A 278 -8.44 -8.61 24.93
N ASP A 279 -8.95 -8.87 26.13
CA ASP A 279 -8.38 -8.42 27.42
C ASP A 279 -6.99 -9.03 27.71
N ASP A 280 -6.73 -10.23 27.21
CA ASP A 280 -5.48 -10.99 27.41
C ASP A 280 -4.44 -10.74 26.30
N ALA A 281 -4.73 -9.84 25.37
CA ALA A 281 -3.87 -9.54 24.24
C ALA A 281 -2.84 -8.44 24.54
N VAL A 282 -1.62 -8.63 24.05
CA VAL A 282 -0.57 -7.62 24.13
C VAL A 282 -0.32 -7.01 22.76
N ALA A 283 -0.52 -5.71 22.63
CA ALA A 283 -0.23 -4.99 21.39
C ALA A 283 1.28 -4.90 21.13
N ILE A 284 1.73 -5.39 19.97
CA ILE A 284 3.13 -5.35 19.54
C ILE A 284 3.40 -4.34 18.43
N ALA A 285 2.37 -4.02 17.64
CA ALA A 285 2.38 -2.94 16.65
C ALA A 285 0.97 -2.39 16.47
N ASN A 286 0.90 -1.12 16.14
CA ASN A 286 -0.35 -0.41 15.82
C ASN A 286 -0.11 0.62 14.72
N SER A 287 -1.08 0.83 13.86
CA SER A 287 -0.98 1.77 12.74
C SER A 287 -0.99 3.23 13.21
N VAL A 288 -1.77 3.50 14.27
CA VAL A 288 -1.75 4.72 15.09
C VAL A 288 -1.94 4.31 16.55
N PRO A 289 -1.66 5.15 17.54
CA PRO A 289 -1.92 4.85 18.95
C PRO A 289 -3.37 4.40 19.17
N LEU A 290 -3.58 3.47 20.11
CA LEU A 290 -4.91 3.12 20.58
C LEU A 290 -5.56 4.33 21.28
N THR A 291 -6.88 4.32 21.40
CA THR A 291 -7.62 5.31 22.16
C THR A 291 -7.21 5.32 23.64
N ASP A 292 -7.52 6.36 24.39
CA ASP A 292 -7.16 6.48 25.82
C ASP A 292 -7.75 5.34 26.67
N ASP A 293 -8.88 4.74 26.24
CA ASP A 293 -9.52 3.57 26.86
C ASP A 293 -9.06 2.23 26.25
N GLY A 294 -8.00 2.23 25.44
CA GLY A 294 -7.34 1.04 24.90
C GLY A 294 -8.06 0.38 23.74
N LYS A 295 -8.99 1.04 23.08
CA LYS A 295 -9.74 0.51 21.92
C LYS A 295 -9.00 0.78 20.61
N LEU A 296 -9.34 0.01 19.59
CA LEU A 296 -8.89 0.22 18.22
C LEU A 296 -9.85 1.18 17.52
N ASP A 297 -9.33 2.35 17.16
CA ASP A 297 -10.10 3.43 16.55
C ASP A 297 -10.50 3.12 15.09
N SER A 298 -11.35 3.96 14.50
CA SER A 298 -11.77 3.90 13.10
C SER A 298 -10.59 3.95 12.13
N ASP A 299 -10.65 3.21 11.04
CA ASP A 299 -9.63 3.18 9.98
C ASP A 299 -8.21 2.85 10.49
N THR A 300 -8.10 1.95 11.48
CA THR A 300 -6.80 1.58 12.09
C THR A 300 -6.63 0.08 12.21
N SER A 301 -5.39 -0.34 12.41
CA SER A 301 -5.01 -1.74 12.58
C SER A 301 -4.05 -1.93 13.74
N VAL A 302 -4.12 -3.11 14.37
CA VAL A 302 -3.23 -3.53 15.47
C VAL A 302 -2.80 -4.97 15.30
N TRP A 303 -1.55 -5.23 15.68
CA TRP A 303 -1.00 -6.58 15.86
C TRP A 303 -0.93 -6.92 17.34
N LEU A 304 -1.49 -8.04 17.70
CA LEU A 304 -1.60 -8.52 19.06
C LEU A 304 -0.92 -9.89 19.21
N LEU A 305 -0.39 -10.17 20.40
CA LEU A 305 0.01 -11.50 20.82
C LEU A 305 -0.89 -11.96 21.97
N LEU A 306 -1.39 -13.17 21.81
CA LEU A 306 -2.13 -13.90 22.84
C LEU A 306 -1.22 -14.93 23.47
N GLY A 307 -1.30 -15.09 24.78
CA GLY A 307 -0.51 -16.03 25.58
C GLY A 307 -0.80 -17.50 25.31
#